data_b56032a3a9d2603361fcb974a83c018c
#
_entry.id   b56032a3a9d2603361fcb974a83c018c
#
_cell.length_a   1.000
_cell.length_b   1.000
_cell.length_c   1.000
_cell.angle_alpha   90.00
_cell.angle_beta   90.00
_cell.angle_gamma   90.00
#
_symmetry.space_group_name_H-M   'P 1'
#
loop_
_entity.id
_entity.type
_entity.pdbx_description
1 polymer ?
#
loop_
_entity_poly.entity_id
_entity_poly.type
_entity_poly.pdbx_seq_one_letter_code
_entity_poly.pdbx_strand_id
1 'polypeptide(L)'
;MLNFLREGLYNIRRMTKTLSKTDRPDMDAAQRGGDWTKRMDGEGLPGDANLEQAVYWSQVYTEILAMEEKVLARIRELMLTQSVTARREVELTNVPVVVAQAERFRQRLGYWHARVEVLRLTVKPA
;
A
#
# COMPACT_ATOMS: atom_id res chain seq x y z
N MET A 1 2.13 3.11 -13.85
CA MET A 1 2.50 1.78 -13.31
C MET A 1 3.99 1.51 -13.36
N LEU A 2 4.64 1.60 -14.51
CA LEU A 2 6.10 1.49 -14.63
C LEU A 2 6.85 2.56 -13.82
N ASN A 3 6.28 3.76 -13.69
CA ASN A 3 6.87 4.87 -12.92
C ASN A 3 6.89 4.57 -11.42
N PHE A 4 5.87 3.90 -10.89
CA PHE A 4 5.79 3.53 -9.48
C PHE A 4 6.91 2.55 -9.09
N LEU A 5 7.19 1.55 -9.93
CA LEU A 5 8.29 0.61 -9.73
C LEU A 5 9.65 1.30 -9.82
N ARG A 6 9.82 2.24 -10.75
CA ARG A 6 11.05 3.03 -10.89
C ARG A 6 11.28 3.93 -9.69
N GLU A 7 10.23 4.59 -9.20
CA GLU A 7 10.32 5.43 -8.01
C GLU A 7 10.68 4.63 -6.77
N GLY A 8 10.10 3.45 -6.60
CA GLY A 8 10.46 2.54 -5.51
C GLY A 8 11.93 2.14 -5.56
N LEU A 9 12.44 1.76 -6.72
CA LEU A 9 13.85 1.40 -6.92
C LEU A 9 14.78 2.59 -6.74
N TYR A 10 14.40 3.76 -7.23
CA TYR A 10 15.16 5.00 -7.06
C TYR A 10 15.25 5.39 -5.59
N ASN A 11 14.15 5.31 -4.86
CA ASN A 11 14.10 5.60 -3.44
C ASN A 11 14.97 4.65 -2.63
N ILE A 12 15.00 3.37 -2.96
CA ILE A 12 15.88 2.38 -2.31
C ILE A 12 17.35 2.78 -2.48
N ARG A 13 17.78 3.11 -3.70
CA ARG A 13 19.15 3.54 -3.97
C ARG A 13 19.52 4.84 -3.27
N ARG A 14 18.58 5.78 -3.22
CA ARG A 14 18.78 7.07 -2.56
C ARG A 14 18.92 6.89 -1.05
N MET A 15 18.10 6.04 -0.44
CA MET A 15 18.12 5.82 1.01
C MET A 15 19.37 5.11 1.48
N THR A 16 19.93 4.18 0.71
CA THR A 16 21.19 3.52 1.04
C THR A 16 22.39 4.47 1.06
N LYS A 17 22.27 5.65 0.43
CA LYS A 17 23.34 6.67 0.39
C LYS A 17 23.21 7.77 1.44
N THR A 18 22.00 8.02 1.98
CA THR A 18 21.70 9.23 2.74
C THR A 18 21.24 8.98 4.17
N LEU A 19 21.10 7.72 4.59
CA LEU A 19 20.60 7.42 5.94
C LEU A 19 21.63 7.79 7.00
N SER A 20 21.33 8.85 7.76
CA SER A 20 22.03 9.15 8.99
C SER A 20 21.33 8.46 10.16
N LYS A 21 22.09 8.15 11.22
CA LYS A 21 21.57 7.46 12.42
C LYS A 21 20.49 8.24 13.17
N THR A 22 20.26 9.50 12.82
CA THR A 22 19.29 10.39 13.47
C THR A 22 17.98 10.49 12.73
N ASP A 23 17.91 9.97 11.48
CA ASP A 23 16.68 10.00 10.70
C ASP A 23 15.82 8.78 11.07
N ARG A 24 14.76 9.05 11.83
CA ARG A 24 13.64 8.13 11.98
C ARG A 24 12.38 8.68 11.31
N PRO A 25 12.46 9.34 10.10
CA PRO A 25 11.26 9.76 9.38
C PRO A 25 10.46 8.56 8.89
N ASP A 26 11.09 7.38 8.86
CA ASP A 26 10.49 6.16 8.31
C ASP A 26 9.40 5.58 9.21
N MET A 27 9.53 5.72 10.54
CA MET A 27 8.47 5.31 11.45
C MET A 27 7.23 6.20 11.28
N ASP A 28 7.43 7.51 11.15
CA ASP A 28 6.33 8.45 10.90
C ASP A 28 5.72 8.25 9.51
N ALA A 29 6.56 8.00 8.51
CA ALA A 29 6.10 7.70 7.16
C ALA A 29 5.32 6.38 7.11
N ALA A 30 5.77 5.35 7.84
CA ALA A 30 5.06 4.08 7.95
C ALA A 30 3.70 4.26 8.65
N GLN A 31 3.65 5.05 9.74
CA GLN A 31 2.40 5.34 10.42
C GLN A 31 1.42 6.09 9.52
N ARG A 32 1.89 7.10 8.79
CA ARG A 32 1.04 7.85 7.85
C ARG A 32 0.58 6.98 6.69
N GLY A 33 1.47 6.14 6.14
CA GLY A 33 1.15 5.22 5.05
C GLY A 33 0.19 4.12 5.47
N GLY A 34 0.21 3.74 6.76
CA GLY A 34 -0.65 2.72 7.34
C GLY A 34 -1.98 3.25 7.88
N ASP A 35 -2.26 4.55 7.77
CA ASP A 35 -3.53 5.12 8.21
C ASP A 35 -4.67 4.64 7.32
N TRP A 36 -5.40 3.63 7.81
CA TRP A 36 -6.50 3.00 7.09
C TRP A 36 -7.74 3.89 6.96
N THR A 37 -7.81 5.01 7.68
CA THR A 37 -8.89 6.00 7.51
C THR A 37 -8.67 6.92 6.31
N LYS A 38 -7.44 6.98 5.80
CA LYS A 38 -7.09 7.82 4.67
C LYS A 38 -7.70 7.28 3.38
N ARG A 39 -8.47 8.13 2.70
CA ARG A 39 -9.12 7.84 1.43
C ARG A 39 -8.30 8.37 0.26
N MET A 40 -8.52 7.79 -0.91
CA MET A 40 -8.00 8.30 -2.17
C MET A 40 -8.84 9.49 -2.66
N ASP A 41 -8.26 10.28 -3.55
CA ASP A 41 -9.00 11.36 -4.20
C ASP A 41 -10.22 10.79 -4.93
N GLY A 42 -11.36 11.39 -4.66
CA GLY A 42 -12.63 10.95 -5.24
C GLY A 42 -13.31 9.80 -4.52
N GLU A 43 -12.64 9.18 -3.56
CA GLU A 43 -13.21 8.09 -2.79
C GLU A 43 -14.16 8.62 -1.71
N GLY A 44 -15.44 8.21 -1.79
CA GLY A 44 -16.41 8.50 -0.76
C GLY A 44 -16.37 7.51 0.40
N LEU A 45 -17.34 7.63 1.30
CA LEU A 45 -17.52 6.67 2.39
C LEU A 45 -18.21 5.40 1.86
N PRO A 46 -17.76 4.20 2.25
CA PRO A 46 -18.43 2.97 1.81
C PRO A 46 -19.91 2.93 2.15
N GLY A 47 -20.30 3.45 3.32
CA GLY A 47 -21.70 3.49 3.75
C GLY A 47 -22.63 4.30 2.84
N ASP A 48 -22.09 5.27 2.10
CA ASP A 48 -22.85 6.14 1.19
C ASP A 48 -22.78 5.69 -0.28
N ALA A 49 -22.00 4.65 -0.57
CA ALA A 49 -21.76 4.22 -1.94
C ALA A 49 -22.87 3.30 -2.47
N ASN A 50 -23.17 3.43 -3.76
CA ASN A 50 -23.97 2.45 -4.48
C ASN A 50 -23.12 1.24 -4.91
N LEU A 51 -23.75 0.21 -5.47
CA LEU A 51 -23.06 -1.02 -5.86
C LEU A 51 -21.97 -0.76 -6.91
N GLU A 52 -22.25 0.06 -7.90
CA GLU A 52 -21.28 0.39 -8.95
C GLU A 52 -20.03 1.05 -8.37
N GLN A 53 -20.21 2.01 -7.48
CA GLN A 53 -19.09 2.66 -6.78
C GLN A 53 -18.32 1.69 -5.89
N ALA A 54 -19.01 0.83 -5.16
CA ALA A 54 -18.39 -0.14 -4.28
C ALA A 54 -17.55 -1.17 -5.06
N VAL A 55 -18.05 -1.65 -6.19
CA VAL A 55 -17.32 -2.54 -7.10
C VAL A 55 -16.09 -1.84 -7.67
N TYR A 56 -16.26 -0.58 -8.11
CA TYR A 56 -15.15 0.22 -8.65
C TYR A 56 -14.00 0.34 -7.64
N TRP A 57 -14.30 0.75 -6.40
CA TRP A 57 -13.26 0.93 -5.38
C TRP A 57 -12.65 -0.40 -4.93
N SER A 58 -13.43 -1.48 -4.91
CA SER A 58 -12.90 -2.83 -4.68
C SER A 58 -11.86 -3.21 -5.73
N GLN A 59 -12.12 -2.91 -6.99
CA GLN A 59 -11.17 -3.18 -8.07
C GLN A 59 -9.93 -2.30 -7.96
N VAL A 60 -10.10 -1.01 -7.68
CA VAL A 60 -8.97 -0.07 -7.49
C VAL A 60 -8.04 -0.58 -6.39
N TYR A 61 -8.58 -0.90 -5.22
CA TYR A 61 -7.77 -1.37 -4.11
C TYR A 61 -7.15 -2.75 -4.35
N THR A 62 -7.84 -3.64 -5.05
CA THR A 62 -7.28 -4.94 -5.43
C THR A 62 -6.04 -4.76 -6.32
N GLU A 63 -6.13 -3.89 -7.32
CA GLU A 63 -5.01 -3.62 -8.24
C GLU A 63 -3.83 -2.95 -7.54
N ILE A 64 -4.12 -1.94 -6.71
CA ILE A 64 -3.07 -1.23 -5.97
C ILE A 64 -2.37 -2.16 -4.98
N LEU A 65 -3.13 -2.98 -4.25
CA LEU A 65 -2.56 -3.94 -3.31
C LEU A 65 -1.66 -4.96 -4.05
N ALA A 66 -2.10 -5.46 -5.19
CA ALA A 66 -1.29 -6.37 -6.00
C ALA A 66 0.02 -5.71 -6.45
N MET A 67 -0.02 -4.42 -6.79
CA MET A 67 1.18 -3.65 -7.14
C MET A 67 2.13 -3.50 -5.95
N GLU A 68 1.60 -3.16 -4.77
CA GLU A 68 2.42 -3.03 -3.56
C GLU A 68 3.09 -4.36 -3.20
N GLU A 69 2.39 -5.46 -3.33
CA GLU A 69 2.95 -6.80 -3.10
C GLU A 69 4.08 -7.12 -4.09
N LYS A 70 3.93 -6.73 -5.35
CA LYS A 70 5.00 -6.88 -6.37
C LYS A 70 6.21 -6.01 -6.04
N VAL A 71 5.98 -4.77 -5.61
CA VAL A 71 7.06 -3.87 -5.18
C VAL A 71 7.82 -4.49 -4.01
N LEU A 72 7.12 -5.00 -3.01
CA LEU A 72 7.75 -5.64 -1.85
C LEU A 72 8.56 -6.87 -2.24
N ALA A 73 8.02 -7.71 -3.13
CA ALA A 73 8.72 -8.88 -3.65
C ALA A 73 9.99 -8.47 -4.41
N ARG A 74 9.91 -7.40 -5.21
CA ARG A 74 11.07 -6.89 -5.95
C ARG A 74 12.14 -6.31 -5.04
N ILE A 75 11.74 -5.59 -3.99
CA ILE A 75 12.67 -5.08 -2.97
C ILE A 75 13.42 -6.25 -2.34
N ARG A 76 12.71 -7.29 -1.91
CA ARG A 76 13.33 -8.47 -1.29
C ARG A 76 14.29 -9.19 -2.24
N GLU A 77 13.93 -9.31 -3.50
CA GLU A 77 14.79 -9.90 -4.53
C GLU A 77 16.08 -9.09 -4.71
N LEU A 78 15.96 -7.78 -4.81
CA LEU A 78 17.11 -6.88 -4.96
C LEU A 78 18.02 -6.90 -3.73
N MET A 79 17.45 -7.06 -2.53
CA MET A 79 18.24 -7.14 -1.30
C MET A 79 19.17 -8.35 -1.26
N LEU A 80 18.86 -9.43 -1.98
CA LEU A 80 19.71 -10.62 -2.04
C LEU A 80 21.10 -10.34 -2.62
N THR A 81 21.23 -9.30 -3.44
CA THR A 81 22.50 -8.91 -4.08
C THR A 81 23.22 -7.77 -3.34
N GLN A 82 22.64 -7.28 -2.24
CA GLN A 82 23.20 -6.18 -1.47
C GLN A 82 24.06 -6.67 -0.31
N SER A 83 24.94 -5.80 0.20
CA SER A 83 25.68 -6.06 1.42
C SER A 83 24.73 -6.25 2.61
N VAL A 84 25.21 -6.90 3.68
CA VAL A 84 24.43 -7.10 4.91
C VAL A 84 24.00 -5.76 5.50
N THR A 85 24.88 -4.76 5.50
CA THR A 85 24.58 -3.42 6.01
C THR A 85 23.49 -2.74 5.19
N ALA A 86 23.60 -2.76 3.85
CA ALA A 86 22.60 -2.16 2.96
C ALA A 86 21.24 -2.84 3.09
N ARG A 87 21.21 -4.18 3.19
CA ARG A 87 19.96 -4.93 3.40
C ARG A 87 19.30 -4.52 4.71
N ARG A 88 20.06 -4.42 5.78
CA ARG A 88 19.54 -4.04 7.09
C ARG A 88 18.93 -2.65 7.07
N GLU A 89 19.55 -1.70 6.38
CA GLU A 89 19.01 -0.35 6.24
C GLU A 89 17.67 -0.35 5.51
N VAL A 90 17.56 -1.08 4.40
CA VAL A 90 16.32 -1.19 3.64
C VAL A 90 15.22 -1.88 4.46
N GLU A 91 15.55 -2.94 5.20
CA GLU A 91 14.61 -3.61 6.10
C GLU A 91 14.08 -2.69 7.20
N LEU A 92 14.89 -1.75 7.67
CA LEU A 92 14.50 -0.82 8.73
C LEU A 92 13.77 0.41 8.20
N THR A 93 13.87 0.72 6.93
CA THR A 93 13.36 1.96 6.35
C THR A 93 12.26 1.73 5.31
N ASN A 94 12.60 1.24 4.13
CA ASN A 94 11.65 1.09 3.03
C ASN A 94 10.61 -0.01 3.24
N VAL A 95 11.06 -1.16 3.76
CA VAL A 95 10.16 -2.31 3.95
C VAL A 95 9.00 -1.96 4.88
N PRO A 96 9.22 -1.32 6.06
CA PRO A 96 8.11 -0.92 6.92
C PRO A 96 7.11 0.01 6.25
N VAL A 97 7.57 0.95 5.43
CA VAL A 97 6.69 1.88 4.71
C VAL A 97 5.80 1.14 3.70
N VAL A 98 6.40 0.27 2.89
CA VAL A 98 5.65 -0.50 1.88
C VAL A 98 4.68 -1.47 2.55
N VAL A 99 5.10 -2.15 3.61
CA VAL A 99 4.25 -3.07 4.38
C VAL A 99 3.06 -2.32 4.98
N ALA A 100 3.29 -1.14 5.57
CA ALA A 100 2.23 -0.33 6.15
C ALA A 100 1.22 0.15 5.09
N GLN A 101 1.69 0.56 3.92
CA GLN A 101 0.82 0.93 2.81
C GLN A 101 0.00 -0.26 2.30
N ALA A 102 0.62 -1.43 2.14
CA ALA A 102 -0.08 -2.63 1.73
C ALA A 102 -1.17 -3.00 2.73
N GLU A 103 -0.88 -2.90 4.03
CA GLU A 103 -1.87 -3.16 5.08
C GLU A 103 -3.02 -2.16 5.03
N ARG A 104 -2.74 -0.88 4.81
CA ARG A 104 -3.78 0.13 4.61
C ARG A 104 -4.69 -0.23 3.44
N PHE A 105 -4.12 -0.58 2.31
CA PHE A 105 -4.91 -0.95 1.13
C PHE A 105 -5.72 -2.23 1.36
N ARG A 106 -5.17 -3.18 2.12
CA ARG A 106 -5.89 -4.40 2.51
C ARG A 106 -7.09 -4.09 3.39
N GLN A 107 -6.94 -3.20 4.36
CA GLN A 107 -8.03 -2.74 5.22
C GLN A 107 -9.10 -1.99 4.43
N ARG A 108 -8.69 -1.09 3.54
CA ARG A 108 -9.62 -0.36 2.67
C ARG A 108 -10.38 -1.31 1.75
N LEU A 109 -9.69 -2.28 1.16
CA LEU A 109 -10.33 -3.31 0.34
C LEU A 109 -11.38 -4.08 1.12
N GLY A 110 -11.09 -4.43 2.37
CA GLY A 110 -12.03 -5.10 3.26
C GLY A 110 -13.32 -4.31 3.46
N TYR A 111 -13.24 -3.01 3.66
CA TYR A 111 -14.42 -2.14 3.79
C TYR A 111 -15.26 -2.12 2.51
N TRP A 112 -14.63 -2.05 1.36
CA TRP A 112 -15.34 -2.04 0.08
C TRP A 112 -15.95 -3.40 -0.25
N HIS A 113 -15.24 -4.49 0.03
CA HIS A 113 -15.81 -5.84 -0.12
C HIS A 113 -17.04 -6.03 0.78
N ALA A 114 -16.98 -5.58 2.03
CA ALA A 114 -18.12 -5.64 2.94
C ALA A 114 -19.31 -4.85 2.39
N ARG A 115 -19.05 -3.66 1.82
CA ARG A 115 -20.12 -2.86 1.20
C ARG A 115 -20.73 -3.54 -0.01
N VAL A 116 -19.91 -4.14 -0.88
CA VAL A 116 -20.39 -4.92 -2.03
C VAL A 116 -21.34 -6.03 -1.57
N GLU A 117 -20.96 -6.78 -0.53
CA GLU A 117 -21.78 -7.86 0.00
C GLU A 117 -23.13 -7.36 0.53
N VAL A 118 -23.11 -6.28 1.32
CA VAL A 118 -24.34 -5.66 1.82
C VAL A 118 -25.26 -5.24 0.68
N LEU A 119 -24.71 -4.56 -0.33
CA LEU A 119 -25.51 -4.07 -1.46
C LEU A 119 -26.05 -5.20 -2.34
N ARG A 120 -25.30 -6.27 -2.52
CA ARG A 120 -25.76 -7.46 -3.26
C ARG A 120 -26.94 -8.14 -2.57
N LEU A 121 -26.88 -8.22 -1.23
CA LEU A 121 -27.96 -8.80 -0.42
C LEU A 121 -29.23 -7.94 -0.49
N THR A 122 -29.10 -6.61 -0.55
CA THR A 122 -30.24 -5.69 -0.57
C THR A 122 -30.86 -5.54 -1.97
N VAL A 123 -30.13 -5.85 -3.02
CA VAL A 123 -30.59 -5.72 -4.44
C VAL A 123 -31.17 -7.03 -4.96
N LYS A 124 -31.15 -8.11 -4.21
CA LYS A 124 -31.80 -9.35 -4.65
C LYS A 124 -33.28 -9.12 -4.90
N PRO A 125 -33.78 -9.34 -6.13
CA PRO A 125 -35.21 -9.30 -6.38
C PRO A 125 -35.90 -10.37 -5.51
N ALA A 126 -37.01 -9.95 -4.97
CA ALA A 126 -37.85 -10.86 -4.19
C ALA A 126 -38.29 -12.05 -5.05
#